data_09388a04d3aed2fcc188a0700c388b81
#
_entry.id   09388a04d3aed2fcc188a0700c388b81
#
_cell.length_a   1.000
_cell.length_b   1.000
_cell.length_c   1.000
_cell.angle_alpha   90.00
_cell.angle_beta   90.00
_cell.angle_gamma   90.00
#
_symmetry.space_group_name_H-M   'P 1'
#
loop_
_entity.id
_entity.type
_entity.pdbx_description
1 polymer ?
#
loop_
_entity_poly.entity_id
_entity_poly.type
_entity_poly.pdbx_seq_one_letter_code
_entity_poly.pdbx_strand_id
1 'polypeptide(L)'
;MGVLQTQDLTARFGGHVAVNAVSCRFEPGTLTAIVGPNGAGKTTYFNLISGQLPATEGRVHLDGQELTGLSASARTRAGLGRAFQLTNLFPNLTVLENVRLAVQATEEGAHLRGLNLWSIWQDHAKLTRQAQDILQQVSMMTQANATVASLPHGDQRKLEVALLMALKPSVYMFDEPTAGMSQDEAPVILNLIRQLKSDKTKTILLVEHKMDVVRELADRIIVLHNGQLVADGEPAEVMASAVVQEAYLGVKPEAVVASEGLKSKVMHSEEDV
;
A
#
# COMPACT_ATOMS: atom_id res chain seq x y z
N MET A 1 -15.74 3.79 -9.06
CA MET A 1 -14.75 2.86 -9.63
C MET A 1 -13.43 3.32 -9.03
N GLY A 2 -12.34 2.59 -9.10
CA GLY A 2 -11.07 2.99 -8.45
C GLY A 2 -9.90 3.00 -9.45
N VAL A 3 -10.12 3.48 -10.68
CA VAL A 3 -9.06 3.54 -11.69
C VAL A 3 -8.08 4.65 -11.35
N LEU A 4 -6.88 4.27 -10.91
CA LEU A 4 -5.79 5.20 -10.64
C LEU A 4 -4.81 5.22 -11.82
N GLN A 5 -4.37 6.40 -12.23
CA GLN A 5 -3.47 6.58 -13.37
C GLN A 5 -2.37 7.58 -13.06
N THR A 6 -1.14 7.25 -13.43
CA THR A 6 -0.02 8.20 -13.46
C THR A 6 0.42 8.39 -14.90
N GLN A 7 0.80 9.61 -15.27
CA GLN A 7 1.29 9.96 -16.60
C GLN A 7 2.58 10.76 -16.44
N ASP A 8 3.69 10.20 -16.93
CA ASP A 8 5.03 10.78 -16.94
C ASP A 8 5.46 11.38 -15.59
N LEU A 9 5.03 10.70 -14.50
CA LEU A 9 5.19 11.21 -13.14
C LEU A 9 6.67 11.28 -12.78
N THR A 10 7.14 12.48 -12.41
CA THR A 10 8.56 12.78 -12.21
C THR A 10 8.78 13.52 -10.90
N ALA A 11 9.83 13.15 -10.18
CA ALA A 11 10.36 13.88 -9.02
C ALA A 11 11.84 14.14 -9.14
N ARG A 12 12.23 15.42 -9.03
CA ARG A 12 13.62 15.87 -9.03
C ARG A 12 13.95 16.57 -7.71
N PHE A 13 15.12 16.27 -7.16
CA PHE A 13 15.67 16.91 -5.98
C PHE A 13 17.03 17.49 -6.33
N GLY A 14 17.06 18.78 -6.65
CA GLY A 14 18.26 19.39 -7.23
C GLY A 14 18.67 18.71 -8.54
N GLY A 15 19.88 18.16 -8.59
CA GLY A 15 20.39 17.42 -9.75
C GLY A 15 19.99 15.94 -9.80
N HIS A 16 19.36 15.41 -8.75
CA HIS A 16 18.98 13.99 -8.67
C HIS A 16 17.53 13.76 -9.12
N VAL A 17 17.32 12.80 -10.02
CA VAL A 17 16.00 12.37 -10.49
C VAL A 17 15.63 11.09 -9.74
N ALA A 18 14.75 11.20 -8.76
CA ALA A 18 14.33 10.06 -7.92
C ALA A 18 13.21 9.23 -8.55
N VAL A 19 12.37 9.86 -9.38
CA VAL A 19 11.35 9.20 -10.22
C VAL A 19 11.36 9.91 -11.56
N ASN A 20 11.39 9.16 -12.66
CA ASN A 20 11.58 9.68 -14.00
C ASN A 20 10.52 9.16 -14.97
N ALA A 21 9.55 10.00 -15.31
CA ALA A 21 8.50 9.76 -16.29
C ALA A 21 7.76 8.42 -16.13
N VAL A 22 7.37 8.07 -14.89
CA VAL A 22 6.67 6.81 -14.61
C VAL A 22 5.20 6.95 -14.95
N SER A 23 4.74 6.16 -15.94
CA SER A 23 3.36 6.07 -16.38
C SER A 23 2.82 4.68 -16.09
N CYS A 24 1.75 4.58 -15.27
CA CYS A 24 1.09 3.34 -14.91
C CYS A 24 -0.42 3.56 -14.82
N ARG A 25 -1.18 2.49 -15.09
CA ARG A 25 -2.62 2.43 -14.87
C ARG A 25 -2.94 1.27 -13.94
N PHE A 26 -3.69 1.53 -12.88
CA PHE A 26 -4.08 0.56 -11.86
C PHE A 26 -5.59 0.38 -11.91
N GLU A 27 -6.02 -0.87 -12.09
CA GLU A 27 -7.43 -1.22 -12.32
C GLU A 27 -8.11 -1.70 -11.05
N PRO A 28 -9.43 -1.46 -10.91
CA PRO A 28 -10.23 -2.03 -9.82
C PRO A 28 -10.18 -3.56 -9.83
N GLY A 29 -10.26 -4.15 -8.65
CA GLY A 29 -10.21 -5.60 -8.46
C GLY A 29 -8.82 -6.20 -8.54
N THR A 30 -7.77 -5.37 -8.69
CA THR A 30 -6.37 -5.83 -8.75
C THR A 30 -5.55 -5.34 -7.57
N LEU A 31 -4.63 -6.18 -7.11
CA LEU A 31 -3.54 -5.81 -6.23
C LEU A 31 -2.25 -5.74 -7.03
N THR A 32 -1.72 -4.53 -7.18
CA THR A 32 -0.44 -4.30 -7.84
C THR A 32 0.66 -4.10 -6.81
N ALA A 33 1.66 -4.97 -6.81
CA ALA A 33 2.87 -4.80 -6.01
C ALA A 33 3.88 -3.91 -6.74
N ILE A 34 4.47 -2.97 -6.00
CA ILE A 34 5.55 -2.08 -6.47
C ILE A 34 6.83 -2.54 -5.79
N VAL A 35 7.73 -3.09 -6.58
CA VAL A 35 8.96 -3.70 -6.09
C VAL A 35 10.18 -3.03 -6.73
N GLY A 36 11.37 -3.32 -6.19
CA GLY A 36 12.64 -2.76 -6.67
C GLY A 36 13.66 -2.65 -5.55
N PRO A 37 14.95 -2.52 -5.84
CA PRO A 37 16.01 -2.38 -4.83
C PRO A 37 15.84 -1.12 -3.97
N ASN A 38 16.64 -1.02 -2.92
CA ASN A 38 16.70 0.19 -2.11
C ASN A 38 17.19 1.37 -2.97
N GLY A 39 16.55 2.52 -2.83
CA GLY A 39 16.83 3.69 -3.67
C GLY A 39 16.17 3.67 -5.07
N ALA A 40 15.40 2.65 -5.42
CA ALA A 40 14.74 2.55 -6.73
C ALA A 40 13.66 3.62 -7.00
N GLY A 41 13.27 4.41 -5.99
CA GLY A 41 12.23 5.45 -6.13
C GLY A 41 10.83 5.03 -5.67
N LYS A 42 10.64 3.81 -5.12
CA LYS A 42 9.32 3.28 -4.71
C LYS A 42 8.55 4.21 -3.77
N THR A 43 9.15 4.57 -2.64
CA THR A 43 8.54 5.46 -1.63
C THR A 43 8.31 6.86 -2.21
N THR A 44 9.23 7.36 -3.05
CA THR A 44 9.05 8.63 -3.75
C THR A 44 7.85 8.58 -4.68
N TYR A 45 7.72 7.53 -5.48
CA TYR A 45 6.57 7.32 -6.37
C TYR A 45 5.25 7.24 -5.59
N PHE A 46 5.23 6.51 -4.47
CA PHE A 46 4.08 6.47 -3.55
C PHE A 46 3.74 7.85 -2.98
N ASN A 47 4.75 8.64 -2.61
CA ASN A 47 4.57 10.00 -2.10
C ASN A 47 4.00 10.95 -3.15
N LEU A 48 4.40 10.80 -4.42
CA LEU A 48 3.84 11.54 -5.54
C LEU A 48 2.36 11.21 -5.76
N ILE A 49 2.00 9.91 -5.75
CA ILE A 49 0.62 9.46 -5.93
C ILE A 49 -0.26 9.94 -4.77
N SER A 50 0.20 9.80 -3.52
CA SER A 50 -0.57 10.19 -2.33
C SER A 50 -0.64 11.70 -2.09
N GLY A 51 0.16 12.51 -2.79
CA GLY A 51 0.21 13.97 -2.63
C GLY A 51 1.00 14.44 -1.42
N GLN A 52 1.82 13.58 -0.82
CA GLN A 52 2.77 13.95 0.24
C GLN A 52 4.01 14.65 -0.33
N LEU A 53 4.31 14.39 -1.59
CA LEU A 53 5.35 15.05 -2.36
C LEU A 53 4.71 15.65 -3.61
N PRO A 54 4.95 16.93 -3.94
CA PRO A 54 4.53 17.51 -5.20
C PRO A 54 5.33 16.88 -6.36
N ALA A 55 4.67 16.60 -7.47
CA ALA A 55 5.33 16.19 -8.69
C ALA A 55 6.07 17.38 -9.33
N THR A 56 7.26 17.12 -9.85
CA THR A 56 7.99 18.11 -10.67
C THR A 56 7.37 18.18 -12.06
N GLU A 57 6.99 17.02 -12.62
CA GLU A 57 6.34 16.88 -13.92
C GLU A 57 5.37 15.70 -13.88
N GLY A 58 4.46 15.64 -14.85
CA GLY A 58 3.49 14.57 -14.98
C GLY A 58 2.22 14.77 -14.16
N ARG A 59 1.32 13.78 -14.21
CA ARG A 59 -0.02 13.89 -13.64
C ARG A 59 -0.46 12.62 -12.93
N VAL A 60 -1.36 12.79 -11.96
CA VAL A 60 -2.08 11.72 -11.26
C VAL A 60 -3.57 11.91 -11.46
N HIS A 61 -4.26 10.85 -11.87
CA HIS A 61 -5.73 10.86 -12.05
C HIS A 61 -6.36 9.71 -11.26
N LEU A 62 -7.54 9.95 -10.72
CA LEU A 62 -8.41 8.95 -10.12
C LEU A 62 -9.79 9.05 -10.76
N ASP A 63 -10.27 7.96 -11.38
CA ASP A 63 -11.55 7.91 -12.11
C ASP A 63 -11.73 9.06 -13.12
N GLY A 64 -10.63 9.47 -13.79
CA GLY A 64 -10.60 10.58 -14.74
C GLY A 64 -10.44 11.97 -14.11
N GLN A 65 -10.59 12.10 -12.80
CA GLN A 65 -10.34 13.37 -12.09
C GLN A 65 -8.85 13.57 -11.88
N GLU A 66 -8.31 14.71 -12.27
CA GLU A 66 -6.91 15.06 -11.98
C GLU A 66 -6.71 15.40 -10.49
N LEU A 67 -5.72 14.76 -9.87
CA LEU A 67 -5.36 14.93 -8.47
C LEU A 67 -4.03 15.68 -8.27
N THR A 68 -3.26 15.97 -9.31
CA THR A 68 -1.86 16.40 -9.24
C THR A 68 -1.64 17.59 -8.32
N GLY A 69 -2.45 18.64 -8.43
CA GLY A 69 -2.37 19.86 -7.61
C GLY A 69 -3.05 19.75 -6.24
N LEU A 70 -3.68 18.62 -5.92
CA LEU A 70 -4.42 18.46 -4.67
C LEU A 70 -3.49 18.05 -3.52
N SER A 71 -3.78 18.57 -2.31
CA SER A 71 -3.13 18.15 -1.08
C SER A 71 -3.46 16.68 -0.75
N ALA A 72 -2.64 16.02 0.08
CA ALA A 72 -2.86 14.64 0.51
C ALA A 72 -4.28 14.46 1.12
N SER A 73 -4.73 15.39 1.96
CA SER A 73 -6.09 15.34 2.54
C SER A 73 -7.20 15.47 1.50
N ALA A 74 -6.99 16.27 0.45
CA ALA A 74 -7.96 16.38 -0.64
C ALA A 74 -8.00 15.11 -1.49
N ARG A 75 -6.85 14.46 -1.74
CA ARG A 75 -6.77 13.16 -2.42
C ARG A 75 -7.43 12.05 -1.60
N THR A 76 -7.30 12.09 -0.26
CA THR A 76 -8.01 11.14 0.62
C THR A 76 -9.53 11.31 0.48
N ARG A 77 -10.05 12.55 0.47
CA ARG A 77 -11.48 12.81 0.22
C ARG A 77 -11.93 12.40 -1.18
N ALA A 78 -11.04 12.42 -2.16
CA ALA A 78 -11.31 11.92 -3.51
C ALA A 78 -11.32 10.39 -3.61
N GLY A 79 -10.97 9.67 -2.54
CA GLY A 79 -11.02 8.21 -2.48
C GLY A 79 -9.65 7.51 -2.55
N LEU A 80 -8.55 8.23 -2.32
CA LEU A 80 -7.20 7.65 -2.29
C LEU A 80 -6.73 7.54 -0.84
N GLY A 81 -6.74 6.32 -0.28
CA GLY A 81 -6.32 6.06 1.09
C GLY A 81 -4.92 5.47 1.18
N ARG A 82 -4.10 5.96 2.12
CA ARG A 82 -2.75 5.44 2.38
C ARG A 82 -2.57 5.11 3.85
N ALA A 83 -2.02 3.91 4.14
CA ALA A 83 -1.61 3.48 5.47
C ALA A 83 -0.07 3.49 5.62
N PHE A 84 0.40 3.55 6.86
CA PHE A 84 1.78 3.30 7.33
C PHE A 84 2.84 4.40 7.14
N GLN A 85 2.50 5.59 6.66
CA GLN A 85 3.51 6.65 6.52
C GLN A 85 3.24 7.93 7.32
N LEU A 86 2.03 8.13 7.81
CA LEU A 86 1.70 9.20 8.74
C LEU A 86 0.75 8.61 9.78
N THR A 87 1.28 8.30 10.95
CA THR A 87 0.50 7.97 12.13
C THR A 87 -0.29 9.20 12.57
N ASN A 88 -1.38 9.51 11.86
CA ASN A 88 -2.35 10.51 12.31
C ASN A 88 -3.28 9.88 13.37
N LEU A 89 -2.69 9.07 14.25
CA LEU A 89 -3.37 8.55 15.42
C LEU A 89 -3.49 9.66 16.45
N PHE A 90 -4.65 9.77 17.06
CA PHE A 90 -4.84 10.63 18.22
C PHE A 90 -4.39 9.87 19.48
N PRO A 91 -3.16 10.10 19.97
CA PRO A 91 -2.54 9.24 20.99
C PRO A 91 -3.27 9.27 22.34
N ASN A 92 -3.95 10.36 22.65
CA ASN A 92 -4.69 10.55 23.89
C ASN A 92 -6.14 10.07 23.84
N LEU A 93 -6.62 9.66 22.67
CA LEU A 93 -7.95 9.04 22.49
C LEU A 93 -7.83 7.52 22.57
N THR A 94 -8.95 6.88 22.87
CA THR A 94 -9.05 5.41 22.80
C THR A 94 -8.98 4.91 21.36
N VAL A 95 -8.69 3.62 21.21
CA VAL A 95 -8.72 2.91 19.94
C VAL A 95 -10.10 3.07 19.27
N LEU A 96 -11.18 2.86 20.02
CA LEU A 96 -12.55 3.02 19.54
C LEU A 96 -12.84 4.45 19.06
N GLU A 97 -12.42 5.46 19.83
CA GLU A 97 -12.63 6.87 19.46
C GLU A 97 -11.90 7.24 18.18
N ASN A 98 -10.66 6.77 17.99
CA ASN A 98 -9.92 6.98 16.75
C ASN A 98 -10.69 6.43 15.53
N VAL A 99 -11.13 5.18 15.58
CA VAL A 99 -11.88 4.55 14.47
C VAL A 99 -13.23 5.24 14.27
N ARG A 100 -13.93 5.60 15.34
CA ARG A 100 -15.20 6.33 15.26
C ARG A 100 -15.06 7.67 14.57
N LEU A 101 -14.00 8.43 14.84
CA LEU A 101 -13.72 9.69 14.15
C LEU A 101 -13.49 9.49 12.65
N ALA A 102 -12.77 8.42 12.27
CA ALA A 102 -12.56 8.10 10.87
C ALA A 102 -13.87 7.72 10.16
N VAL A 103 -14.74 6.92 10.82
CA VAL A 103 -16.08 6.59 10.31
C VAL A 103 -16.91 7.87 10.13
N GLN A 104 -16.89 8.75 11.13
CA GLN A 104 -17.62 10.02 11.09
C GLN A 104 -17.18 10.92 9.93
N ALA A 105 -15.89 10.91 9.59
CA ALA A 105 -15.35 11.72 8.50
C ALA A 105 -15.89 11.31 7.12
N THR A 106 -16.42 10.09 6.98
CA THR A 106 -16.97 9.56 5.70
C THR A 106 -18.48 9.73 5.57
N GLU A 107 -19.21 10.06 6.64
CA GLU A 107 -20.64 10.29 6.52
C GLU A 107 -20.91 11.62 5.81
N GLU A 108 -21.59 11.55 4.67
CA GLU A 108 -22.02 12.72 3.91
C GLU A 108 -22.93 13.61 4.78
N GLY A 109 -22.58 14.88 4.91
CA GLY A 109 -23.36 15.87 5.65
C GLY A 109 -22.93 16.12 7.10
N ALA A 110 -21.85 15.53 7.60
CA ALA A 110 -21.32 15.82 8.93
C ALA A 110 -21.03 17.30 9.17
N HIS A 111 -20.79 18.08 8.12
CA HIS A 111 -20.50 19.52 8.17
C HIS A 111 -21.74 20.42 8.10
N LEU A 112 -22.95 19.91 7.80
CA LEU A 112 -24.16 20.71 7.53
C LEU A 112 -25.36 20.38 8.43
N ARG A 113 -25.28 19.38 9.32
CA ARG A 113 -26.36 19.08 10.25
C ARG A 113 -26.33 20.08 11.41
N GLY A 114 -27.14 21.11 11.27
CA GLY A 114 -27.43 22.04 12.37
C GLY A 114 -27.86 21.32 13.64
N LEU A 115 -27.56 21.92 14.79
CA LEU A 115 -27.70 21.51 16.19
C LEU A 115 -29.03 20.77 16.54
N ASN A 116 -29.25 19.59 16.01
CA ASN A 116 -30.32 18.70 16.47
C ASN A 116 -29.71 17.63 17.41
N LEU A 117 -29.77 17.89 18.71
CA LEU A 117 -29.18 17.05 19.75
C LEU A 117 -29.67 15.59 19.71
N TRP A 118 -30.87 15.31 19.21
CA TRP A 118 -31.42 13.95 19.07
C TRP A 118 -30.76 13.19 17.90
N SER A 119 -30.47 13.85 16.78
CA SER A 119 -29.78 13.23 15.67
C SER A 119 -28.32 12.90 16.03
N ILE A 120 -27.66 13.74 16.82
CA ILE A 120 -26.30 13.53 17.32
C ILE A 120 -26.22 12.24 18.15
N TRP A 121 -27.25 11.93 18.97
CA TRP A 121 -27.22 10.75 19.85
C TRP A 121 -27.45 9.44 19.08
N GLN A 122 -28.39 9.42 18.13
CA GLN A 122 -28.65 8.24 17.26
C GLN A 122 -27.48 7.98 16.32
N ASP A 123 -26.91 9.03 15.72
CA ASP A 123 -25.73 8.96 14.88
C ASP A 123 -24.52 8.41 15.68
N HIS A 124 -24.39 8.79 16.96
CA HIS A 124 -23.32 8.31 17.83
C HIS A 124 -23.36 6.78 18.05
N ALA A 125 -24.53 6.20 18.26
CA ALA A 125 -24.66 4.75 18.43
C ALA A 125 -24.37 3.97 17.15
N LYS A 126 -24.79 4.50 15.99
CA LYS A 126 -24.47 3.93 14.66
C LYS A 126 -22.99 3.96 14.37
N LEU A 127 -22.35 5.12 14.53
CA LEU A 127 -20.91 5.29 14.32
C LEU A 127 -20.08 4.38 15.22
N THR A 128 -20.50 4.24 16.49
CA THR A 128 -19.85 3.34 17.45
C THR A 128 -19.94 1.89 17.02
N ARG A 129 -21.10 1.41 16.54
CA ARG A 129 -21.26 0.05 16.03
C ARG A 129 -20.36 -0.19 14.82
N GLN A 130 -20.36 0.70 13.85
CA GLN A 130 -19.48 0.59 12.68
C GLN A 130 -18.00 0.56 13.07
N ALA A 131 -17.59 1.37 14.02
CA ALA A 131 -16.22 1.35 14.54
C ALA A 131 -15.88 0.03 15.24
N GLN A 132 -16.82 -0.52 16.02
CA GLN A 132 -16.67 -1.83 16.68
C GLN A 132 -16.56 -2.97 15.66
N ASP A 133 -17.38 -2.96 14.60
CA ASP A 133 -17.33 -3.96 13.53
C ASP A 133 -15.96 -3.93 12.82
N ILE A 134 -15.40 -2.74 12.58
CA ILE A 134 -14.05 -2.61 12.02
C ILE A 134 -13.00 -3.13 13.00
N LEU A 135 -13.08 -2.77 14.29
CA LEU A 135 -12.15 -3.26 15.31
C LEU A 135 -12.19 -4.78 15.46
N GLN A 136 -13.35 -5.39 15.28
CA GLN A 136 -13.48 -6.84 15.28
C GLN A 136 -12.76 -7.47 14.09
N GLN A 137 -12.87 -6.89 12.89
CA GLN A 137 -12.18 -7.36 11.68
C GLN A 137 -10.65 -7.32 11.83
N VAL A 138 -10.11 -6.27 12.48
CA VAL A 138 -8.67 -6.13 12.73
C VAL A 138 -8.21 -6.80 14.03
N SER A 139 -9.08 -7.57 14.70
CA SER A 139 -8.80 -8.27 15.97
C SER A 139 -8.33 -7.34 17.10
N MET A 140 -8.91 -6.13 17.19
CA MET A 140 -8.56 -5.12 18.20
C MET A 140 -9.70 -4.79 19.18
N MET A 141 -10.77 -5.59 19.18
CA MET A 141 -11.94 -5.31 20.03
C MET A 141 -11.62 -5.34 21.52
N THR A 142 -10.66 -6.17 21.94
CA THR A 142 -10.20 -6.24 23.35
C THR A 142 -9.47 -4.98 23.80
N GLN A 143 -8.85 -4.24 22.89
CA GLN A 143 -8.15 -2.98 23.14
C GLN A 143 -9.00 -1.74 22.87
N ALA A 144 -10.29 -1.88 22.57
CA ALA A 144 -11.17 -0.77 22.16
C ALA A 144 -11.11 0.44 23.11
N ASN A 145 -10.99 0.20 24.43
CA ASN A 145 -10.93 1.22 25.46
C ASN A 145 -9.48 1.64 25.87
N ALA A 146 -8.46 1.00 25.32
CA ALA A 146 -7.08 1.37 25.56
C ALA A 146 -6.75 2.70 24.85
N THR A 147 -5.92 3.54 25.47
CA THR A 147 -5.38 4.73 24.81
C THR A 147 -4.37 4.33 23.75
N VAL A 148 -4.39 5.00 22.62
CA VAL A 148 -3.48 4.68 21.50
C VAL A 148 -2.01 4.80 21.90
N ALA A 149 -1.67 5.76 22.76
CA ALA A 149 -0.31 5.92 23.27
C ALA A 149 0.23 4.70 24.03
N SER A 150 -0.67 3.85 24.59
CA SER A 150 -0.28 2.64 25.34
C SER A 150 -0.13 1.39 24.47
N LEU A 151 -0.47 1.47 23.18
CA LEU A 151 -0.44 0.32 22.30
C LEU A 151 0.99 -0.06 21.89
N PRO A 152 1.31 -1.36 21.82
CA PRO A 152 2.48 -1.87 21.13
C PRO A 152 2.49 -1.43 19.67
N HIS A 153 3.67 -1.42 19.05
CA HIS A 153 3.84 -0.95 17.66
C HIS A 153 3.01 -1.76 16.64
N GLY A 154 2.94 -3.09 16.80
CA GLY A 154 2.11 -3.95 15.96
C GLY A 154 0.62 -3.61 16.03
N ASP A 155 0.10 -3.31 17.23
CA ASP A 155 -1.30 -2.92 17.40
C ASP A 155 -1.58 -1.50 16.85
N GLN A 156 -0.61 -0.57 16.93
CA GLN A 156 -0.72 0.72 16.24
C GLN A 156 -0.85 0.51 14.72
N ARG A 157 -0.11 -0.43 14.13
CA ARG A 157 -0.23 -0.78 12.70
C ARG A 157 -1.61 -1.36 12.35
N LYS A 158 -2.16 -2.25 13.19
CA LYS A 158 -3.54 -2.74 13.00
C LYS A 158 -4.57 -1.61 13.06
N LEU A 159 -4.38 -0.66 13.99
CA LEU A 159 -5.24 0.52 14.09
C LEU A 159 -5.15 1.41 12.84
N GLU A 160 -3.97 1.62 12.26
CA GLU A 160 -3.82 2.36 11.01
C GLU A 160 -4.60 1.70 9.86
N VAL A 161 -4.60 0.37 9.76
CA VAL A 161 -5.44 -0.36 8.80
C VAL A 161 -6.91 -0.17 9.12
N ALA A 162 -7.32 -0.23 10.39
CA ALA A 162 -8.70 0.01 10.80
C ALA A 162 -9.18 1.41 10.38
N LEU A 163 -8.35 2.44 10.57
CA LEU A 163 -8.66 3.80 10.13
C LEU A 163 -8.83 3.88 8.61
N LEU A 164 -7.92 3.22 7.88
CA LEU A 164 -8.01 3.18 6.42
C LEU A 164 -9.29 2.46 5.96
N MET A 165 -9.66 1.35 6.60
CA MET A 165 -10.93 0.65 6.33
C MET A 165 -12.15 1.54 6.65
N ALA A 166 -12.09 2.31 7.74
CA ALA A 166 -13.15 3.24 8.13
C ALA A 166 -13.38 4.33 7.07
N LEU A 167 -12.31 4.81 6.44
CA LEU A 167 -12.37 5.82 5.37
C LEU A 167 -12.94 5.28 4.05
N LYS A 168 -13.04 3.96 3.86
CA LYS A 168 -13.60 3.29 2.68
C LYS A 168 -13.13 3.86 1.34
N PRO A 169 -11.83 4.06 1.11
CA PRO A 169 -11.34 4.61 -0.15
C PRO A 169 -11.64 3.67 -1.33
N SER A 170 -11.58 4.19 -2.56
CA SER A 170 -11.61 3.36 -3.77
C SER A 170 -10.24 2.78 -4.10
N VAL A 171 -9.17 3.47 -3.71
CA VAL A 171 -7.77 3.04 -3.86
C VAL A 171 -7.11 2.93 -2.50
N TYR A 172 -6.60 1.74 -2.17
CA TYR A 172 -5.83 1.46 -0.97
C TYR A 172 -4.34 1.42 -1.30
N MET A 173 -3.54 2.15 -0.54
CA MET A 173 -2.09 2.19 -0.69
C MET A 173 -1.41 1.73 0.60
N PHE A 174 -0.66 0.64 0.54
CA PHE A 174 0.10 0.07 1.65
C PHE A 174 1.59 0.18 1.38
N ASP A 175 2.32 0.82 2.29
CA ASP A 175 3.77 1.00 2.22
C ASP A 175 4.44 0.15 3.31
N GLU A 176 4.99 -1.01 2.91
CA GLU A 176 5.65 -1.98 3.79
C GLU A 176 4.77 -2.36 5.02
N PRO A 177 3.55 -2.89 4.80
CA PRO A 177 2.57 -3.08 5.87
C PRO A 177 3.03 -4.03 6.98
N THR A 178 3.98 -4.93 6.69
CA THR A 178 4.51 -5.90 7.65
C THR A 178 5.87 -5.52 8.23
N ALA A 179 6.40 -4.32 7.94
CA ALA A 179 7.68 -3.88 8.45
C ALA A 179 7.64 -3.69 9.98
N GLY A 180 8.63 -4.26 10.68
CA GLY A 180 8.73 -4.16 12.14
C GLY A 180 7.72 -4.99 12.93
N MET A 181 6.87 -5.81 12.27
CA MET A 181 5.93 -6.71 12.93
C MET A 181 6.55 -8.08 13.22
N SER A 182 6.09 -8.71 14.30
CA SER A 182 6.44 -10.09 14.62
C SER A 182 5.86 -11.08 13.60
N GLN A 183 6.34 -12.33 13.62
CA GLN A 183 5.84 -13.40 12.75
C GLN A 183 4.36 -13.72 13.01
N ASP A 184 3.87 -13.50 14.23
CA ASP A 184 2.47 -13.76 14.61
C ASP A 184 1.53 -12.61 14.24
N GLU A 185 2.04 -11.38 14.16
CA GLU A 185 1.25 -10.19 13.85
C GLU A 185 1.08 -9.95 12.34
N ALA A 186 2.14 -10.19 11.56
CA ALA A 186 2.12 -9.96 10.11
C ALA A 186 0.97 -10.69 9.39
N PRO A 187 0.63 -11.96 9.70
CA PRO A 187 -0.50 -12.66 9.06
C PRO A 187 -1.84 -11.96 9.22
N VAL A 188 -2.08 -11.25 10.33
CA VAL A 188 -3.34 -10.50 10.54
C VAL A 188 -3.49 -9.42 9.48
N ILE A 189 -2.43 -8.62 9.25
CA ILE A 189 -2.44 -7.55 8.23
C ILE A 189 -2.58 -8.13 6.83
N LEU A 190 -1.85 -9.21 6.51
CA LEU A 190 -1.93 -9.85 5.20
C LEU A 190 -3.33 -10.41 4.93
N ASN A 191 -3.99 -11.00 5.93
CA ASN A 191 -5.37 -11.47 5.82
C ASN A 191 -6.36 -10.32 5.57
N LEU A 192 -6.16 -9.17 6.22
CA LEU A 192 -6.98 -7.98 5.96
C LEU A 192 -6.80 -7.47 4.53
N ILE A 193 -5.57 -7.43 4.03
CA ILE A 193 -5.30 -7.04 2.63
C ILE A 193 -5.97 -8.03 1.66
N ARG A 194 -5.95 -9.35 1.95
CA ARG A 194 -6.67 -10.37 1.15
C ARG A 194 -8.19 -10.15 1.17
N GLN A 195 -8.76 -9.82 2.32
CA GLN A 195 -10.18 -9.50 2.42
C GLN A 195 -10.53 -8.25 1.59
N LEU A 196 -9.72 -7.19 1.67
CA LEU A 196 -9.90 -6.00 0.83
C LEU A 196 -9.79 -6.32 -0.66
N LYS A 197 -8.87 -7.21 -1.05
CA LYS A 197 -8.68 -7.68 -2.43
C LYS A 197 -9.91 -8.45 -2.96
N SER A 198 -10.71 -9.07 -2.10
CA SER A 198 -11.93 -9.77 -2.51
C SER A 198 -13.00 -8.82 -3.06
N ASP A 199 -12.99 -7.55 -2.64
CA ASP A 199 -13.86 -6.51 -3.19
C ASP A 199 -13.31 -6.02 -4.54
N LYS A 200 -13.90 -6.51 -5.63
CA LYS A 200 -13.48 -6.20 -6.99
C LYS A 200 -13.73 -4.75 -7.42
N THR A 201 -14.30 -3.93 -6.55
CA THR A 201 -14.45 -2.47 -6.79
C THR A 201 -13.25 -1.67 -6.30
N LYS A 202 -12.33 -2.29 -5.55
CA LYS A 202 -11.17 -1.65 -4.94
C LYS A 202 -9.91 -1.88 -5.74
N THR A 203 -9.06 -0.86 -5.77
CA THR A 203 -7.70 -0.93 -6.32
C THR A 203 -6.73 -0.96 -5.14
N ILE A 204 -5.76 -1.86 -5.18
CA ILE A 204 -4.77 -1.99 -4.10
C ILE A 204 -3.36 -1.83 -4.66
N LEU A 205 -2.60 -0.90 -4.10
CA LEU A 205 -1.17 -0.73 -4.34
C LEU A 205 -0.42 -1.16 -3.09
N LEU A 206 0.61 -1.97 -3.27
CA LEU A 206 1.43 -2.52 -2.19
C LEU A 206 2.91 -2.31 -2.50
N VAL A 207 3.64 -1.55 -1.67
CA VAL A 207 5.10 -1.59 -1.66
C VAL A 207 5.54 -2.65 -0.66
N GLU A 208 6.32 -3.62 -1.11
CA GLU A 208 6.84 -4.71 -0.28
C GLU A 208 8.22 -5.16 -0.77
N HIS A 209 9.04 -5.63 0.19
CA HIS A 209 10.36 -6.21 -0.08
C HIS A 209 10.38 -7.73 0.07
N LYS A 210 9.42 -8.28 0.82
CA LYS A 210 9.31 -9.72 1.05
C LYS A 210 8.64 -10.36 -0.16
N MET A 211 9.43 -11.03 -1.00
CA MET A 211 8.94 -11.61 -2.24
C MET A 211 7.88 -12.70 -2.03
N ASP A 212 7.90 -13.38 -0.87
CA ASP A 212 6.87 -14.36 -0.52
C ASP A 212 5.50 -13.70 -0.38
N VAL A 213 5.43 -12.54 0.28
CA VAL A 213 4.22 -11.73 0.42
C VAL A 213 3.74 -11.22 -0.95
N VAL A 214 4.68 -10.76 -1.78
CA VAL A 214 4.37 -10.29 -3.13
C VAL A 214 3.77 -11.41 -3.98
N ARG A 215 4.41 -12.60 -4.01
CA ARG A 215 3.91 -13.77 -4.77
C ARG A 215 2.53 -14.24 -4.32
N GLU A 216 2.27 -14.14 -3.03
CA GLU A 216 1.01 -14.57 -2.45
C GLU A 216 -0.15 -13.61 -2.74
N LEU A 217 0.10 -12.30 -2.72
CA LEU A 217 -0.94 -11.28 -2.76
C LEU A 217 -1.13 -10.63 -4.13
N ALA A 218 -0.05 -10.45 -4.90
CA ALA A 218 -0.09 -9.62 -6.10
C ALA A 218 -0.74 -10.34 -7.29
N ASP A 219 -1.59 -9.61 -8.00
CA ASP A 219 -2.08 -9.99 -9.33
C ASP A 219 -1.16 -9.43 -10.44
N ARG A 220 -0.46 -8.35 -10.13
CA ARG A 220 0.46 -7.64 -11.02
C ARG A 220 1.64 -7.11 -10.24
N ILE A 221 2.81 -7.12 -10.84
CA ILE A 221 4.03 -6.53 -10.30
C ILE A 221 4.51 -5.44 -11.25
N ILE A 222 4.84 -4.28 -10.70
CA ILE A 222 5.63 -3.27 -11.37
C ILE A 222 6.99 -3.15 -10.68
N VAL A 223 8.05 -3.06 -11.46
CA VAL A 223 9.43 -2.98 -10.96
C VAL A 223 9.99 -1.60 -11.25
N LEU A 224 10.40 -0.91 -10.18
CA LEU A 224 11.15 0.33 -10.30
C LEU A 224 12.65 0.07 -10.11
N HIS A 225 13.46 0.66 -10.96
CA HIS A 225 14.92 0.68 -10.86
C HIS A 225 15.46 2.05 -11.28
N ASN A 226 16.28 2.66 -10.43
CA ASN A 226 16.84 4.01 -10.68
C ASN A 226 15.78 5.05 -11.08
N GLY A 227 14.61 5.02 -10.42
CA GLY A 227 13.51 5.93 -10.67
C GLY A 227 12.69 5.65 -11.93
N GLN A 228 12.97 4.58 -12.66
CA GLN A 228 12.27 4.21 -13.90
C GLN A 228 11.46 2.92 -13.74
N LEU A 229 10.37 2.81 -14.48
CA LEU A 229 9.61 1.57 -14.63
C LEU A 229 10.35 0.65 -15.60
N VAL A 230 10.86 -0.48 -15.10
CA VAL A 230 11.67 -1.42 -15.91
C VAL A 230 10.95 -2.72 -16.25
N ALA A 231 9.91 -3.08 -15.48
CA ALA A 231 9.05 -4.24 -15.79
C ALA A 231 7.64 -4.00 -15.24
N ASP A 232 6.65 -4.59 -15.91
CA ASP A 232 5.23 -4.49 -15.60
C ASP A 232 4.50 -5.71 -16.17
N GLY A 233 3.84 -6.50 -15.33
CA GLY A 233 3.15 -7.70 -15.77
C GLY A 233 2.76 -8.64 -14.64
N GLU A 234 2.41 -9.86 -15.00
CA GLU A 234 2.09 -10.93 -14.04
C GLU A 234 3.31 -11.33 -13.19
N PRO A 235 3.11 -11.71 -11.93
CA PRO A 235 4.21 -12.02 -11.02
C PRO A 235 5.21 -13.06 -11.55
N ALA A 236 4.73 -14.13 -12.17
CA ALA A 236 5.58 -15.18 -12.70
C ALA A 236 6.47 -14.70 -13.85
N GLU A 237 5.93 -13.90 -14.77
CA GLU A 237 6.64 -13.36 -15.93
C GLU A 237 7.68 -12.32 -15.51
N VAL A 238 7.27 -11.38 -14.65
CA VAL A 238 8.15 -10.31 -14.17
C VAL A 238 9.33 -10.89 -13.39
N MET A 239 9.09 -11.86 -12.51
CA MET A 239 10.12 -12.50 -11.71
C MET A 239 11.10 -13.35 -12.54
N ALA A 240 10.68 -13.88 -13.66
CA ALA A 240 11.53 -14.62 -14.59
C ALA A 240 12.34 -13.72 -15.53
N SER A 241 12.02 -12.42 -15.60
CA SER A 241 12.67 -11.50 -16.54
C SER A 241 14.14 -11.23 -16.16
N ALA A 242 15.02 -11.25 -17.17
CA ALA A 242 16.45 -10.99 -17.00
C ALA A 242 16.73 -9.61 -16.37
N VAL A 243 15.94 -8.60 -16.74
CA VAL A 243 16.07 -7.22 -16.23
C VAL A 243 15.82 -7.16 -14.72
N VAL A 244 14.83 -7.92 -14.23
CA VAL A 244 14.51 -7.96 -12.80
C VAL A 244 15.57 -8.74 -12.03
N GLN A 245 16.06 -9.85 -12.57
CA GLN A 245 17.15 -10.63 -11.98
C GLN A 245 18.43 -9.80 -11.88
N GLU A 246 18.78 -9.03 -12.91
CA GLU A 246 19.92 -8.13 -12.88
C GLU A 246 19.75 -7.00 -11.84
N ALA A 247 18.57 -6.38 -11.81
CA ALA A 247 18.26 -5.28 -10.88
C ALA A 247 18.28 -5.71 -9.40
N TYR A 248 17.85 -6.95 -9.09
CA TYR A 248 17.79 -7.49 -7.73
C TYR A 248 19.03 -8.24 -7.29
N LEU A 249 19.66 -9.02 -8.19
CA LEU A 249 20.77 -9.91 -7.85
C LEU A 249 22.13 -9.33 -8.22
N GLY A 250 22.16 -8.26 -9.02
CA GLY A 250 23.41 -7.70 -9.55
C GLY A 250 24.18 -8.66 -10.46
N VAL A 251 23.56 -9.77 -10.87
CA VAL A 251 24.19 -10.83 -11.67
C VAL A 251 23.67 -10.75 -13.08
N LYS A 252 24.58 -10.58 -14.06
CA LYS A 252 24.21 -10.68 -15.47
C LYS A 252 23.73 -12.11 -15.79
N PRO A 253 22.67 -12.29 -16.59
CA PRO A 253 22.09 -13.61 -16.92
C PRO A 253 23.09 -14.64 -17.43
N GLU A 254 24.14 -14.21 -18.12
CA GLU A 254 25.19 -15.08 -18.63
C GLU A 254 25.99 -15.84 -17.56
N ALA A 255 26.04 -15.33 -16.31
CA ALA A 255 26.78 -15.97 -15.21
C ALA A 255 25.98 -17.13 -14.57
N VAL A 256 24.65 -17.13 -14.68
CA VAL A 256 23.81 -18.20 -14.10
C VAL A 256 23.83 -19.46 -14.97
N VAL A 257 23.80 -19.29 -16.30
CA VAL A 257 23.90 -20.41 -17.25
C VAL A 257 25.29 -21.09 -17.17
N ALA A 258 26.36 -20.32 -16.92
CA ALA A 258 27.71 -20.86 -16.76
C ALA A 258 27.87 -21.68 -15.48
N SER A 259 27.18 -21.33 -14.38
CA SER A 259 27.28 -22.04 -13.11
C SER A 259 26.49 -23.37 -13.09
N GLU A 260 25.37 -23.43 -13.80
CA GLU A 260 24.60 -24.69 -13.97
C GLU A 260 25.29 -25.67 -14.93
N GLY A 261 25.92 -25.16 -15.98
CA GLY A 261 26.72 -25.96 -16.91
C GLY A 261 27.97 -26.57 -16.26
N LEU A 262 28.55 -25.89 -15.24
CA LEU A 262 29.70 -26.45 -14.51
C LEU A 262 29.29 -27.55 -13.52
N LYS A 263 28.13 -27.43 -12.86
CA LYS A 263 27.63 -28.47 -11.94
C LYS A 263 27.22 -29.75 -12.67
N SER A 264 26.70 -29.64 -13.88
CA SER A 264 26.38 -30.82 -14.71
C SER A 264 27.61 -31.55 -15.23
N LYS A 265 28.73 -30.86 -15.45
CA LYS A 265 29.98 -31.53 -15.89
C LYS A 265 30.76 -32.19 -14.76
N VAL A 266 30.62 -31.76 -13.50
CA VAL A 266 31.29 -32.37 -12.34
C VAL A 266 30.59 -33.66 -11.92
N MET A 267 29.27 -33.78 -12.09
CA MET A 267 28.53 -35.01 -11.77
C MET A 267 28.72 -36.17 -12.76
N HIS A 268 29.24 -35.93 -13.96
CA HIS A 268 29.50 -36.99 -14.96
C HIS A 268 30.95 -37.47 -14.99
N SER A 269 31.84 -36.92 -14.15
CA SER A 269 33.25 -37.35 -14.06
C SER A 269 33.57 -38.24 -12.86
N GLU A 270 32.58 -38.57 -11.99
CA GLU A 270 32.77 -39.44 -10.84
C GLU A 270 32.19 -40.86 -11.04
N GLU A 271 31.60 -41.16 -12.20
CA GLU A 271 31.10 -42.53 -12.51
C GLU A 271 32.05 -43.43 -13.33
N ASP A 272 33.26 -42.95 -13.65
CA ASP A 272 34.25 -43.71 -14.42
C ASP A 272 35.59 -43.87 -13.65
N VAL A 273 35.55 -44.37 -12.40
CA VAL A 273 36.75 -44.95 -11.76
C VAL A 273 36.36 -46.19 -10.97
#